data_a55921e8a04b9dbf35ef2f38f8cff248
#
_entry.id   a55921e8a04b9dbf35ef2f38f8cff248
#
_cell.length_a   1.000
_cell.length_b   1.000
_cell.length_c   1.000
_cell.angle_alpha   90.00
_cell.angle_beta   90.00
_cell.angle_gamma   90.00
#
_symmetry.space_group_name_H-M   'P 1'
#
loop_
_entity.id
_entity.type
_entity.pdbx_description
1 polymer ?
#
loop_
_entity_poly.entity_id
_entity_poly.type
_entity_poly.pdbx_seq_one_letter_code
_entity_poly.pdbx_strand_id
1 'polypeptide(L)'
;MSKINGIYAASVSILDENLKLDINKTIRHAENLIKSGCHGVVIFGSTGQSQLISLEEKFKLIQNISKSIFKDKFIIGTGLNSLQDTISLIKISNSYNFNNFLIMPPAYYMYGDKDVIRFYTKLIEELSDCKIILYNFEKLSGYKFSKESVEKLVSLYPENIIGVKDSSYNLFEHLKLKNFSILPGSELKLLKGLEIGCSGIITATCNVTASLSRKVYDDFINK
;
A
#
# COMPACT_ATOMS: atom_id res chain seq x y z
N MET A 1 -10.26 3.23 -15.44
CA MET A 1 -9.75 3.15 -14.05
C MET A 1 -8.64 4.14 -13.84
N SER A 2 -8.66 4.90 -12.75
CA SER A 2 -7.58 5.82 -12.44
C SER A 2 -6.38 5.02 -11.89
N LYS A 3 -5.30 5.02 -12.63
CA LYS A 3 -4.01 4.49 -12.21
C LYS A 3 -3.51 5.26 -10.98
N ILE A 4 -3.01 4.56 -9.97
CA ILE A 4 -2.38 5.22 -8.81
C ILE A 4 -1.03 5.77 -9.24
N ASN A 5 -0.89 7.09 -9.26
CA ASN A 5 0.33 7.80 -9.66
C ASN A 5 0.75 8.80 -8.59
N GLY A 6 2.04 9.02 -8.45
CA GLY A 6 2.57 10.08 -7.59
C GLY A 6 3.36 9.58 -6.39
N ILE A 7 3.48 10.46 -5.40
CA ILE A 7 4.27 10.28 -4.20
C ILE A 7 3.34 9.90 -3.05
N TYR A 8 3.54 8.72 -2.48
CA TYR A 8 2.77 8.22 -1.35
C TYR A 8 3.69 7.98 -0.16
N ALA A 9 3.32 8.51 1.00
CA ALA A 9 4.00 8.18 2.24
C ALA A 9 3.46 6.87 2.82
N ALA A 10 4.36 5.92 3.14
CA ALA A 10 4.04 4.86 4.08
C ALA A 10 4.06 5.46 5.49
N SER A 11 2.90 5.93 5.96
CA SER A 11 2.77 6.69 7.19
C SER A 11 3.14 5.86 8.42
N VAL A 12 3.80 6.48 9.38
CA VAL A 12 3.98 5.90 10.71
C VAL A 12 2.64 5.85 11.46
N SER A 13 2.49 4.88 12.34
CA SER A 13 1.46 4.87 13.39
C SER A 13 2.06 5.49 14.64
N ILE A 14 1.37 6.42 15.27
CA ILE A 14 1.82 7.06 16.50
C ILE A 14 1.19 6.32 17.68
N LEU A 15 2.04 5.81 18.57
CA LEU A 15 1.60 5.09 19.76
C LEU A 15 1.68 6.02 20.97
N ASP A 16 0.83 5.76 21.96
CA ASP A 16 0.90 6.40 23.27
C ASP A 16 1.93 5.70 24.19
N GLU A 17 2.05 6.16 25.42
CA GLU A 17 2.96 5.62 26.44
C GLU A 17 2.64 4.15 26.83
N ASN A 18 1.41 3.70 26.56
CA ASN A 18 0.97 2.33 26.78
C ASN A 18 1.07 1.46 25.52
N LEU A 19 1.76 1.93 24.48
CA LEU A 19 1.91 1.29 23.16
C LEU A 19 0.58 1.07 22.43
N LYS A 20 -0.46 1.84 22.76
CA LYS A 20 -1.73 1.86 22.04
C LYS A 20 -1.71 2.90 20.94
N LEU A 21 -2.47 2.65 19.89
CA LEU A 21 -2.57 3.57 18.76
C LEU A 21 -3.21 4.91 19.17
N ASP A 22 -2.44 5.99 19.11
CA ASP A 22 -3.00 7.36 19.22
C ASP A 22 -3.65 7.74 17.89
N ILE A 23 -4.95 7.52 17.82
CA ILE A 23 -5.74 7.71 16.61
C ILE A 23 -5.64 9.16 16.11
N ASN A 24 -5.78 10.13 17.02
CA ASN A 24 -5.81 11.55 16.65
C ASN A 24 -4.44 12.04 16.13
N LYS A 25 -3.35 11.64 16.79
CA LYS A 25 -2.00 12.02 16.34
C LYS A 25 -1.66 11.31 15.02
N THR A 26 -2.05 10.05 14.85
CA THR A 26 -1.82 9.29 13.61
C THR A 26 -2.55 9.94 12.43
N ILE A 27 -3.81 10.33 12.59
CA ILE A 27 -4.58 11.02 11.55
C ILE A 27 -3.94 12.37 11.22
N ARG A 28 -3.65 13.19 12.23
CA ARG A 28 -3.03 14.48 12.05
C ARG A 28 -1.68 14.39 11.31
N HIS A 29 -0.86 13.40 11.66
CA HIS A 29 0.39 13.14 10.96
C HIS A 29 0.15 12.80 9.49
N ALA A 30 -0.74 11.84 9.19
CA ALA A 30 -1.06 11.44 7.83
C ALA A 30 -1.60 12.61 6.97
N GLU A 31 -2.48 13.44 7.53
CA GLU A 31 -2.99 14.64 6.85
C GLU A 31 -1.89 15.68 6.61
N ASN A 32 -0.95 15.85 7.55
CA ASN A 32 0.18 16.75 7.36
C ASN A 32 1.09 16.29 6.22
N LEU A 33 1.30 14.99 6.04
CA LEU A 33 2.04 14.44 4.89
C LEU A 33 1.38 14.80 3.55
N ILE A 34 0.06 14.75 3.48
CA ILE A 34 -0.70 15.16 2.30
C ILE A 34 -0.54 16.67 2.06
N LYS A 35 -0.67 17.50 3.11
CA LYS A 35 -0.47 18.96 3.04
C LYS A 35 0.96 19.32 2.65
N SER A 36 1.94 18.50 3.02
CA SER A 36 3.36 18.68 2.69
C SER A 36 3.73 18.21 1.28
N GLY A 37 2.77 17.72 0.48
CA GLY A 37 2.97 17.43 -0.93
C GLY A 37 2.78 15.97 -1.34
N CYS A 38 2.54 15.04 -0.42
CA CYS A 38 2.17 13.67 -0.82
C CYS A 38 0.83 13.66 -1.58
N HIS A 39 0.76 12.91 -2.66
CA HIS A 39 -0.48 12.66 -3.39
C HIS A 39 -1.47 11.85 -2.55
N GLY A 40 -0.95 11.02 -1.67
CA GLY A 40 -1.71 10.27 -0.69
C GLY A 40 -0.82 9.60 0.36
N VAL A 41 -1.45 8.86 1.24
CA VAL A 41 -0.78 8.13 2.32
C VAL A 41 -1.27 6.68 2.38
N VAL A 42 -0.36 5.79 2.74
CA VAL A 42 -0.66 4.41 3.07
C VAL A 42 -0.55 4.25 4.58
N ILE A 43 -1.66 4.02 5.26
CA ILE A 43 -1.67 3.65 6.68
C ILE A 43 -1.52 2.13 6.83
N PHE A 44 -1.12 1.66 7.99
CA PHE A 44 -0.95 0.24 8.29
C PHE A 44 -0.03 -0.51 7.32
N GLY A 45 0.94 0.18 6.72
CA GLY A 45 2.09 -0.46 6.09
C GLY A 45 3.10 -0.95 7.13
N SER A 46 4.23 -1.50 6.68
CA SER A 46 5.32 -1.93 7.58
C SER A 46 5.93 -0.77 8.38
N THR A 47 6.05 0.41 7.77
CA THR A 47 6.50 1.64 8.46
C THR A 47 5.53 2.04 9.58
N GLY A 48 4.24 1.82 9.39
CA GLY A 48 3.20 2.03 10.39
C GLY A 48 3.06 0.88 11.39
N GLN A 49 4.01 -0.06 11.43
CA GLN A 49 4.05 -1.18 12.38
C GLN A 49 2.73 -1.98 12.42
N SER A 50 2.11 -2.18 11.28
CA SER A 50 0.76 -2.74 11.16
C SER A 50 0.54 -4.04 11.94
N GLN A 51 1.54 -4.91 12.00
CA GLN A 51 1.41 -6.20 12.70
C GLN A 51 1.35 -6.06 14.23
N LEU A 52 1.73 -4.89 14.76
CA LEU A 52 1.68 -4.58 16.20
C LEU A 52 0.39 -3.84 16.59
N ILE A 53 -0.41 -3.41 15.61
CA ILE A 53 -1.69 -2.72 15.85
C ILE A 53 -2.81 -3.76 15.82
N SER A 54 -3.62 -3.79 16.86
CA SER A 54 -4.74 -4.72 16.95
C SER A 54 -5.81 -4.44 15.88
N LEU A 55 -6.58 -5.46 15.53
CA LEU A 55 -7.64 -5.31 14.53
C LEU A 55 -8.70 -4.28 14.97
N GLU A 56 -9.01 -4.24 16.28
CA GLU A 56 -9.93 -3.26 16.87
C GLU A 56 -9.42 -1.82 16.72
N GLU A 57 -8.13 -1.56 16.96
CA GLU A 57 -7.53 -0.25 16.77
C GLU A 57 -7.53 0.16 15.29
N LYS A 58 -7.28 -0.79 14.38
CA LYS A 58 -7.40 -0.56 12.94
C LYS A 58 -8.82 -0.14 12.55
N PHE A 59 -9.84 -0.81 13.06
CA PHE A 59 -11.23 -0.45 12.82
C PHE A 59 -11.56 0.97 13.32
N LYS A 60 -11.12 1.30 14.54
CA LYS A 60 -11.30 2.64 15.11
C LYS A 60 -10.61 3.73 14.28
N LEU A 61 -9.38 3.48 13.80
CA LEU A 61 -8.68 4.43 12.95
C LEU A 61 -9.43 4.62 11.61
N ILE A 62 -9.86 3.53 10.94
CA ILE A 62 -10.60 3.58 9.67
C ILE A 62 -11.90 4.39 9.83
N GLN A 63 -12.67 4.14 10.89
CA GLN A 63 -13.87 4.91 11.21
C GLN A 63 -13.58 6.41 11.37
N ASN A 64 -12.45 6.77 11.96
CA ASN A 64 -12.11 8.17 12.18
C ASN A 64 -11.57 8.85 10.92
N ILE A 65 -10.70 8.21 10.13
CA ILE A 65 -10.21 8.78 8.87
C ILE A 65 -11.30 8.91 7.82
N SER A 66 -12.40 8.16 7.93
CA SER A 66 -13.54 8.31 7.01
C SER A 66 -14.20 9.70 7.09
N LYS A 67 -13.94 10.45 8.17
CA LYS A 67 -14.41 11.82 8.39
C LYS A 67 -13.42 12.88 7.91
N SER A 68 -12.22 12.47 7.46
CA SER A 68 -11.20 13.39 6.97
C SER A 68 -11.61 14.00 5.64
N ILE A 69 -11.29 15.27 5.43
CA ILE A 69 -11.42 15.94 4.13
C ILE A 69 -10.47 15.36 3.07
N PHE A 70 -9.45 14.61 3.49
CA PHE A 70 -8.49 13.91 2.64
C PHE A 70 -8.79 12.43 2.47
N LYS A 71 -10.01 11.98 2.83
CA LYS A 71 -10.40 10.57 2.84
C LYS A 71 -9.98 9.82 1.57
N ASP A 72 -10.19 10.39 0.40
CA ASP A 72 -9.90 9.74 -0.88
C ASP A 72 -8.41 9.60 -1.20
N LYS A 73 -7.54 10.17 -0.35
CA LYS A 73 -6.07 10.08 -0.45
C LYS A 73 -5.47 8.99 0.44
N PHE A 74 -6.30 8.25 1.17
CA PHE A 74 -5.84 7.13 2.00
C PHE A 74 -5.89 5.81 1.24
N ILE A 75 -4.82 5.05 1.36
CA ILE A 75 -4.72 3.63 0.98
C ILE A 75 -4.59 2.84 2.28
N ILE A 76 -5.38 1.79 2.41
CA ILE A 76 -5.39 0.96 3.62
C ILE A 76 -4.41 -0.20 3.45
N GLY A 77 -3.33 -0.23 4.21
CA GLY A 77 -2.51 -1.42 4.36
C GLY A 77 -3.20 -2.43 5.29
N THR A 78 -3.10 -3.70 5.01
CA THR A 78 -3.68 -4.70 5.90
C THR A 78 -2.67 -5.17 6.95
N GLY A 79 -1.47 -5.59 6.51
CA GLY A 79 -0.40 -6.07 7.39
C GLY A 79 -0.83 -7.22 8.30
N LEU A 80 -1.72 -8.09 7.82
CA LEU A 80 -2.31 -9.19 8.58
C LEU A 80 -1.93 -10.52 7.92
N ASN A 81 -1.64 -11.54 8.75
CA ASN A 81 -1.35 -12.89 8.29
C ASN A 81 -2.61 -13.74 8.12
N SER A 82 -3.63 -13.49 8.93
CA SER A 82 -4.92 -14.18 8.85
C SER A 82 -5.72 -13.69 7.65
N LEU A 83 -6.14 -14.63 6.78
CA LEU A 83 -7.05 -14.33 5.66
C LEU A 83 -8.37 -13.75 6.16
N GLN A 84 -8.95 -14.32 7.22
CA GLN A 84 -10.23 -13.89 7.77
C GLN A 84 -10.16 -12.48 8.37
N ASP A 85 -9.07 -12.14 9.08
CA ASP A 85 -8.87 -10.80 9.61
C ASP A 85 -8.64 -9.78 8.47
N THR A 86 -7.93 -10.18 7.41
CA THR A 86 -7.75 -9.36 6.21
C THR A 86 -9.09 -9.08 5.54
N ILE A 87 -9.94 -10.10 5.36
CA ILE A 87 -11.29 -9.95 4.81
C ILE A 87 -12.13 -9.03 5.70
N SER A 88 -12.09 -9.21 7.02
CA SER A 88 -12.84 -8.40 7.98
C SER A 88 -12.41 -6.93 7.93
N LEU A 89 -11.09 -6.66 7.86
CA LEU A 89 -10.56 -5.31 7.75
C LEU A 89 -11.00 -4.62 6.44
N ILE A 90 -10.99 -5.35 5.32
CA ILE A 90 -11.42 -4.83 4.02
C ILE A 90 -12.92 -4.57 4.03
N LYS A 91 -13.75 -5.48 4.54
CA LYS A 91 -15.21 -5.28 4.66
C LYS A 91 -15.55 -4.02 5.45
N ILE A 92 -14.91 -3.82 6.60
CA ILE A 92 -15.09 -2.59 7.39
C ILE A 92 -14.59 -1.36 6.62
N SER A 93 -13.46 -1.45 5.93
CA SER A 93 -12.95 -0.33 5.12
C SER A 93 -13.93 0.04 4.00
N ASN A 94 -14.46 -0.96 3.29
CA ASN A 94 -15.45 -0.77 2.22
C ASN A 94 -16.74 -0.12 2.74
N SER A 95 -17.21 -0.46 3.95
CA SER A 95 -18.40 0.18 4.55
C SER A 95 -18.22 1.68 4.80
N TYR A 96 -16.96 2.14 4.86
CA TYR A 96 -16.58 3.55 4.90
C TYR A 96 -16.11 4.08 3.53
N ASN A 97 -16.33 3.34 2.42
CA ASN A 97 -15.95 3.67 1.04
C ASN A 97 -14.41 3.82 0.83
N PHE A 98 -13.59 3.04 1.52
CA PHE A 98 -12.18 2.86 1.19
C PHE A 98 -12.03 1.61 0.34
N ASN A 99 -11.58 1.74 -0.91
CA ASN A 99 -11.53 0.63 -1.87
C ASN A 99 -10.10 0.31 -2.33
N ASN A 100 -9.09 1.07 -1.92
CA ASN A 100 -7.69 0.85 -2.28
C ASN A 100 -6.91 0.24 -1.11
N PHE A 101 -6.29 -0.92 -1.35
CA PHE A 101 -5.61 -1.68 -0.32
C PHE A 101 -4.17 -2.01 -0.72
N LEU A 102 -3.23 -1.85 0.22
CA LEU A 102 -1.87 -2.39 0.11
C LEU A 102 -1.81 -3.70 0.89
N ILE A 103 -1.64 -4.83 0.20
CA ILE A 103 -1.70 -6.16 0.80
C ILE A 103 -0.40 -6.91 0.56
N MET A 104 0.26 -7.30 1.66
CA MET A 104 1.41 -8.18 1.66
C MET A 104 0.94 -9.65 1.78
N PRO A 105 1.59 -10.63 1.13
CA PRO A 105 1.33 -12.04 1.39
C PRO A 105 1.51 -12.34 2.88
N PRO A 106 0.83 -13.38 3.40
CA PRO A 106 1.05 -13.82 4.77
C PRO A 106 2.54 -14.06 5.03
N ALA A 107 3.01 -13.65 6.20
CA ALA A 107 4.39 -13.83 6.64
C ALA A 107 4.54 -15.02 7.59
N TYR A 108 5.76 -15.28 8.05
CA TYR A 108 6.15 -16.27 9.05
C TYR A 108 6.38 -17.68 8.49
N TYR A 109 5.50 -18.19 7.61
CA TYR A 109 5.67 -19.48 6.95
C TYR A 109 6.26 -19.31 5.56
N MET A 110 6.90 -20.37 5.04
CA MET A 110 7.41 -20.38 3.67
C MET A 110 6.27 -20.67 2.68
N TYR A 111 6.10 -19.79 1.71
CA TYR A 111 5.07 -19.87 0.68
C TYR A 111 5.69 -19.88 -0.72
N GLY A 112 5.12 -20.65 -1.62
CA GLY A 112 5.42 -20.59 -3.06
C GLY A 112 4.38 -19.76 -3.81
N ASP A 113 4.64 -19.53 -5.12
CA ASP A 113 3.73 -18.76 -6.00
C ASP A 113 2.29 -19.29 -5.97
N LYS A 114 2.09 -20.60 -5.95
CA LYS A 114 0.76 -21.23 -5.90
C LYS A 114 -0.02 -20.85 -4.63
N ASP A 115 0.66 -20.81 -3.48
CA ASP A 115 0.04 -20.49 -2.20
C ASP A 115 -0.35 -19.02 -2.15
N VAL A 116 0.54 -18.14 -2.61
CA VAL A 116 0.31 -16.70 -2.66
C VAL A 116 -0.80 -16.35 -3.66
N ILE A 117 -0.79 -16.95 -4.86
CA ILE A 117 -1.89 -16.77 -5.84
C ILE A 117 -3.21 -17.24 -5.22
N ARG A 118 -3.23 -18.38 -4.54
CA ARG A 118 -4.44 -18.89 -3.86
C ARG A 118 -4.93 -17.94 -2.77
N PHE A 119 -4.02 -17.33 -1.99
CA PHE A 119 -4.39 -16.35 -0.96
C PHE A 119 -5.13 -15.15 -1.58
N TYR A 120 -4.57 -14.52 -2.63
CA TYR A 120 -5.22 -13.39 -3.29
C TYR A 120 -6.51 -13.80 -4.02
N THR A 121 -6.55 -14.99 -4.62
CA THR A 121 -7.77 -15.56 -5.21
C THR A 121 -8.89 -15.63 -4.18
N LYS A 122 -8.63 -16.26 -3.02
CA LYS A 122 -9.64 -16.38 -1.98
C LYS A 122 -10.08 -15.03 -1.42
N LEU A 123 -9.17 -14.09 -1.31
CA LEU A 123 -9.49 -12.73 -0.89
C LEU A 123 -10.45 -12.03 -1.87
N ILE A 124 -10.16 -12.12 -3.17
CA ILE A 124 -10.95 -11.45 -4.22
C ILE A 124 -12.31 -12.13 -4.43
N GLU A 125 -12.38 -13.46 -4.34
CA GLU A 125 -13.64 -14.22 -4.39
C GLU A 125 -14.62 -13.76 -3.30
N GLU A 126 -14.13 -13.40 -2.11
CA GLU A 126 -14.94 -12.91 -0.98
C GLU A 126 -15.23 -11.39 -1.05
N LEU A 127 -14.46 -10.64 -1.84
CA LEU A 127 -14.43 -9.18 -1.83
C LEU A 127 -14.33 -8.63 -3.26
N SER A 128 -15.43 -8.67 -4.00
CA SER A 128 -15.45 -8.23 -5.41
C SER A 128 -15.08 -6.74 -5.60
N ASP A 129 -15.39 -5.90 -4.62
CA ASP A 129 -15.10 -4.45 -4.67
C ASP A 129 -13.87 -4.10 -3.83
N CYS A 130 -12.70 -4.60 -4.24
CA CYS A 130 -11.41 -4.21 -3.67
C CYS A 130 -10.36 -4.00 -4.77
N LYS A 131 -9.60 -2.90 -4.65
CA LYS A 131 -8.48 -2.58 -5.53
C LYS A 131 -7.19 -2.85 -4.76
N ILE A 132 -6.42 -3.81 -5.22
CA ILE A 132 -5.26 -4.33 -4.49
C ILE A 132 -3.97 -3.86 -5.16
N ILE A 133 -3.11 -3.24 -4.36
CA ILE A 133 -1.70 -3.06 -4.64
C ILE A 133 -0.95 -4.21 -3.96
N LEU A 134 -0.35 -5.08 -4.74
CA LEU A 134 0.48 -6.16 -4.21
C LEU A 134 1.68 -5.56 -3.47
N TYR A 135 2.03 -6.09 -2.30
CA TYR A 135 3.20 -5.60 -1.57
C TYR A 135 4.33 -6.64 -1.62
N ASN A 136 5.30 -6.36 -2.49
CA ASN A 136 6.50 -7.17 -2.65
C ASN A 136 7.59 -6.69 -1.68
N PHE A 137 7.77 -7.41 -0.58
CA PHE A 137 8.82 -7.14 0.41
C PHE A 137 9.29 -8.45 1.05
N GLU A 138 10.18 -9.16 0.37
CA GLU A 138 10.72 -10.47 0.78
C GLU A 138 11.25 -10.50 2.21
N LYS A 139 11.97 -9.44 2.63
CA LYS A 139 12.57 -9.36 3.97
C LYS A 139 11.54 -9.46 5.12
N LEU A 140 10.27 -9.10 4.86
CA LEU A 140 9.22 -9.13 5.88
C LEU A 140 8.24 -10.28 5.68
N SER A 141 7.91 -10.62 4.44
CA SER A 141 6.95 -11.69 4.16
C SER A 141 7.58 -13.08 4.03
N GLY A 142 8.89 -13.15 3.80
CA GLY A 142 9.57 -14.41 3.44
C GLY A 142 9.28 -14.86 2.00
N TYR A 143 8.50 -14.09 1.24
CA TYR A 143 8.15 -14.38 -0.14
C TYR A 143 8.49 -13.21 -1.06
N LYS A 144 9.12 -13.52 -2.20
CA LYS A 144 9.41 -12.58 -3.27
C LYS A 144 8.51 -12.88 -4.46
N PHE A 145 7.68 -11.94 -4.86
CA PHE A 145 6.90 -12.09 -6.08
C PHE A 145 7.81 -12.31 -7.29
N SER A 146 7.54 -13.38 -8.04
CA SER A 146 8.06 -13.54 -9.39
C SER A 146 7.27 -12.64 -10.35
N LYS A 147 7.86 -12.31 -11.50
CA LYS A 147 7.15 -11.62 -12.58
C LYS A 147 5.92 -12.40 -13.01
N GLU A 148 6.09 -13.71 -13.16
CA GLU A 148 5.07 -14.66 -13.59
C GLU A 148 3.88 -14.70 -12.62
N SER A 149 4.14 -14.66 -11.30
CA SER A 149 3.07 -14.65 -10.29
C SER A 149 2.26 -13.35 -10.34
N VAL A 150 2.91 -12.20 -10.57
CA VAL A 150 2.20 -10.91 -10.73
C VAL A 150 1.37 -10.92 -12.03
N GLU A 151 1.97 -11.32 -13.16
CA GLU A 151 1.28 -11.39 -14.46
C GLU A 151 0.08 -12.33 -14.40
N LYS A 152 0.21 -13.46 -13.69
CA LYS A 152 -0.89 -14.41 -13.48
C LYS A 152 -2.03 -13.80 -12.67
N LEU A 153 -1.72 -13.12 -11.56
CA LEU A 153 -2.74 -12.44 -10.74
C LEU A 153 -3.46 -11.34 -11.52
N VAL A 154 -2.73 -10.51 -12.28
CA VAL A 154 -3.33 -9.47 -13.12
C VAL A 154 -4.20 -10.07 -14.23
N SER A 155 -3.77 -11.18 -14.85
CA SER A 155 -4.57 -11.88 -15.87
C SER A 155 -5.87 -12.46 -15.31
N LEU A 156 -5.84 -12.98 -14.08
CA LEU A 156 -7.04 -13.55 -13.44
C LEU A 156 -7.99 -12.47 -12.92
N TYR A 157 -7.46 -11.36 -12.41
CA TYR A 157 -8.21 -10.33 -11.69
C TYR A 157 -7.80 -8.92 -12.12
N PRO A 158 -7.95 -8.56 -13.42
CA PRO A 158 -7.47 -7.29 -13.97
C PRO A 158 -8.13 -6.07 -13.32
N GLU A 159 -9.37 -6.24 -12.84
CA GLU A 159 -10.12 -5.17 -12.18
C GLU A 159 -9.75 -4.99 -10.70
N ASN A 160 -9.18 -6.01 -10.05
CA ASN A 160 -8.84 -5.98 -8.65
C ASN A 160 -7.35 -5.73 -8.40
N ILE A 161 -6.47 -6.35 -9.17
CA ILE A 161 -5.01 -6.23 -9.01
C ILE A 161 -4.50 -5.04 -9.83
N ILE A 162 -4.40 -3.87 -9.20
CA ILE A 162 -4.17 -2.58 -9.88
C ILE A 162 -2.72 -2.09 -9.83
N GLY A 163 -1.86 -2.73 -9.04
CA GLY A 163 -0.47 -2.29 -8.92
C GLY A 163 0.37 -3.17 -8.01
N VAL A 164 1.64 -2.79 -7.93
CA VAL A 164 2.61 -3.38 -7.01
C VAL A 164 3.44 -2.30 -6.34
N LYS A 165 3.60 -2.39 -5.01
CA LYS A 165 4.67 -1.73 -4.27
C LYS A 165 5.86 -2.66 -4.24
N ASP A 166 6.96 -2.29 -4.90
CA ASP A 166 8.15 -3.13 -4.99
C ASP A 166 9.27 -2.63 -4.05
N SER A 167 9.36 -3.25 -2.87
CA SER A 167 10.41 -3.02 -1.88
C SER A 167 11.53 -4.08 -1.94
N SER A 168 11.38 -5.12 -2.77
CA SER A 168 12.41 -6.11 -3.08
C SER A 168 13.23 -5.74 -4.32
N TYR A 169 12.74 -4.75 -5.10
CA TYR A 169 13.38 -4.14 -6.28
C TYR A 169 13.68 -5.12 -7.43
N ASN A 170 13.01 -6.25 -7.49
CA ASN A 170 13.15 -7.23 -8.56
C ASN A 170 12.08 -7.11 -9.65
N LEU A 171 11.06 -6.27 -9.47
CA LEU A 171 9.94 -6.12 -10.40
C LEU A 171 9.96 -4.79 -11.16
N PHE A 172 10.31 -3.68 -10.50
CA PHE A 172 10.07 -2.33 -11.03
C PHE A 172 10.79 -2.03 -12.36
N GLU A 173 11.95 -2.67 -12.61
CA GLU A 173 12.69 -2.51 -13.88
C GLU A 173 12.18 -3.45 -14.99
N HIS A 174 11.57 -4.57 -14.64
CA HIS A 174 11.29 -5.67 -15.57
C HIS A 174 9.80 -5.88 -15.86
N LEU A 175 8.93 -5.40 -14.98
CA LEU A 175 7.48 -5.59 -15.13
C LEU A 175 6.93 -4.51 -16.09
N LYS A 176 6.18 -4.94 -17.11
CA LYS A 176 5.54 -4.06 -18.10
C LYS A 176 4.10 -4.50 -18.29
N LEU A 177 3.18 -3.89 -17.57
CA LEU A 177 1.75 -4.20 -17.62
C LEU A 177 0.94 -2.94 -17.92
N LYS A 178 -0.07 -3.07 -18.79
CA LYS A 178 -1.00 -1.98 -19.09
C LYS A 178 -1.94 -1.73 -17.91
N ASN A 179 -2.28 -0.47 -17.67
CA ASN A 179 -3.22 -0.05 -16.61
C ASN A 179 -2.83 -0.54 -15.19
N PHE A 180 -1.54 -0.73 -14.94
CA PHE A 180 -1.00 -1.25 -13.70
C PHE A 180 0.01 -0.28 -13.11
N SER A 181 -0.09 -0.02 -11.81
CA SER A 181 0.79 0.92 -11.11
C SER A 181 2.01 0.21 -10.54
N ILE A 182 3.21 0.64 -10.93
CA ILE A 182 4.46 0.13 -10.38
C ILE A 182 5.04 1.24 -9.49
N LEU A 183 5.24 0.93 -8.21
CA LEU A 183 5.59 1.88 -7.16
C LEU A 183 6.78 1.34 -6.35
N PRO A 184 8.03 1.68 -6.71
CA PRO A 184 9.19 1.35 -5.89
C PRO A 184 9.05 1.80 -4.43
N GLY A 185 9.62 1.02 -3.51
CA GLY A 185 9.51 1.23 -2.06
C GLY A 185 10.51 2.25 -1.48
N SER A 186 11.30 2.93 -2.31
CA SER A 186 12.33 3.87 -1.87
C SER A 186 12.35 5.13 -2.73
N GLU A 187 12.54 6.29 -2.11
CA GLU A 187 12.74 7.55 -2.84
C GLU A 187 14.03 7.58 -3.67
N LEU A 188 15.06 6.80 -3.30
CA LEU A 188 16.28 6.62 -4.12
C LEU A 188 15.97 6.02 -5.51
N LYS A 189 14.80 5.42 -5.67
CA LYS A 189 14.35 4.84 -6.94
C LYS A 189 13.35 5.74 -7.67
N LEU A 190 13.02 6.93 -7.14
CA LEU A 190 12.00 7.79 -7.73
C LEU A 190 12.35 8.20 -9.16
N LEU A 191 13.48 8.88 -9.35
CA LEU A 191 13.84 9.41 -10.67
C LEU A 191 14.02 8.28 -11.69
N LYS A 192 14.84 7.27 -11.37
CA LYS A 192 15.01 6.10 -12.24
C LYS A 192 13.69 5.40 -12.54
N GLY A 193 12.82 5.25 -11.52
CA GLY A 193 11.51 4.65 -11.69
C GLY A 193 10.65 5.41 -12.69
N LEU A 194 10.59 6.74 -12.58
CA LEU A 194 9.82 7.58 -13.51
C LEU A 194 10.38 7.50 -14.94
N GLU A 195 11.70 7.53 -15.12
CA GLU A 195 12.37 7.39 -16.43
C GLU A 195 12.01 6.09 -17.16
N ILE A 196 11.79 5.00 -16.43
CA ILE A 196 11.41 3.70 -16.99
C ILE A 196 9.91 3.43 -17.00
N GLY A 197 9.08 4.44 -16.61
CA GLY A 197 7.62 4.40 -16.69
C GLY A 197 6.90 3.89 -15.44
N CYS A 198 7.56 3.87 -14.27
CA CYS A 198 6.87 3.65 -12.99
C CYS A 198 5.90 4.78 -12.68
N SER A 199 4.91 4.48 -11.85
CA SER A 199 3.81 5.41 -11.53
C SER A 199 4.15 6.44 -10.44
N GLY A 200 5.27 6.26 -9.76
CA GLY A 200 5.67 7.04 -8.59
C GLY A 200 6.30 6.14 -7.53
N ILE A 201 6.12 6.46 -6.25
CA ILE A 201 6.67 5.67 -5.13
C ILE A 201 5.69 5.53 -3.96
N ILE A 202 5.87 4.48 -3.14
CA ILE A 202 5.30 4.38 -1.78
C ILE A 202 6.48 4.17 -0.82
N THR A 203 6.89 5.20 -0.07
CA THR A 203 8.12 5.16 0.72
C THR A 203 7.96 5.64 2.15
N ALA A 204 8.79 5.10 3.06
CA ALA A 204 8.86 5.54 4.45
C ALA A 204 9.48 6.93 4.60
N THR A 205 10.46 7.28 3.78
CA THR A 205 11.19 8.56 3.89
C THR A 205 10.30 9.78 3.67
N CYS A 206 9.20 9.65 2.93
CA CYS A 206 8.21 10.72 2.78
C CYS A 206 7.58 11.17 4.12
N ASN A 207 7.76 10.44 5.23
CA ASN A 207 7.38 10.96 6.55
C ASN A 207 8.18 12.23 6.95
N VAL A 208 9.32 12.49 6.30
CA VAL A 208 10.17 13.68 6.55
C VAL A 208 10.54 14.42 5.27
N THR A 209 10.48 13.79 4.09
CA THR A 209 10.94 14.37 2.81
C THR A 209 9.80 14.59 1.79
N ALA A 210 8.54 14.63 2.23
CA ALA A 210 7.37 14.72 1.35
C ALA A 210 7.47 15.83 0.29
N SER A 211 7.81 17.06 0.69
CA SER A 211 7.93 18.21 -0.22
C SER A 211 9.07 18.06 -1.22
N LEU A 212 10.20 17.50 -0.80
CA LEU A 212 11.34 17.25 -1.69
C LEU A 212 11.01 16.18 -2.73
N SER A 213 10.45 15.05 -2.29
CA SER A 213 10.02 13.98 -3.21
C SER A 213 8.96 14.48 -4.18
N ARG A 214 8.02 15.31 -3.71
CA ARG A 214 7.02 15.93 -4.56
C ARG A 214 7.65 16.84 -5.60
N LYS A 215 8.60 17.68 -5.23
CA LYS A 215 9.31 18.55 -6.18
C LYS A 215 10.01 17.75 -7.27
N VAL A 216 10.72 16.67 -6.92
CA VAL A 216 11.39 15.79 -7.92
C VAL A 216 10.37 15.19 -8.88
N TYR A 217 9.22 14.74 -8.36
CA TYR A 217 8.14 14.19 -9.19
C TYR A 217 7.58 15.24 -10.16
N ASP A 218 7.23 16.42 -9.66
CA ASP A 218 6.64 17.50 -10.47
C ASP A 218 7.65 18.02 -11.52
N ASP A 219 8.92 18.19 -11.15
CA ASP A 219 9.97 18.59 -12.10
C ASP A 219 10.16 17.56 -13.23
N PHE A 220 9.92 16.27 -12.95
CA PHE A 220 9.97 15.24 -13.98
C PHE A 220 8.75 15.24 -14.90
N ILE A 221 7.56 15.36 -14.33
CA ILE A 221 6.28 15.27 -15.09
C ILE A 221 6.07 16.52 -15.95
N ASN A 222 6.61 17.67 -15.57
CA ASN A 222 6.45 18.94 -16.27
C ASN A 222 7.56 19.22 -17.30
N LYS A 223 8.47 18.26 -17.55
CA LYS A 223 9.46 18.31 -18.64
C LYS A 223 8.85 17.91 -19.96
#